data_978ae9a151fe035f84be55db9f709b5e
#
_entry.id   978ae9a151fe035f84be55db9f709b5e
#
_cell.length_a   1.000
_cell.length_b   1.000
_cell.length_c   1.000
_cell.angle_alpha   90.00
_cell.angle_beta   90.00
_cell.angle_gamma   90.00
#
_symmetry.space_group_name_H-M   'P 1'
#
loop_
_entity.id
_entity.type
_entity.pdbx_description
1 polymer ?
#
loop_
_entity_poly.entity_id
_entity_poly.type
_entity_poly.pdbx_seq_one_letter_code
_entity_poly.pdbx_strand_id
1 'polypeptide(L)'
;MSEGYILKKTEKSLPLHWYFNQKQFDKEISKVLSKEWLYVCHVDTISKPLSFHTVEISKFNILIVRDKEGEINAFYNSCSHRGSILKKEKSGKLKSNLLICPYHQWSYNASNGNLVRTTSIIDPKNFRKDENCLTKVKIKVWNGLVFINMNKNAKWNAKKVFPDYSDAFSQLNVSDYQIGHTWKKKIKCNWKIFWENYSECLHCPNLHPELSDLVPIYGRRLVDIKDDPNWKRFTHHDDPKYKGGMKKGTETWSMNGSAQGHRVEYLENQTDFPGYIYMTTWPSMFLAIFTDHIRMVRILPLSEELTEVTAEWVFRKETLKDKKYSMKNVVDFAVLVMKQDAEACELNQKGIHNPTRKNGTLMPEEYEIKRFHSWLRKKL
;
A
#
# COMPACT_ATOMS: atom_id res chain seq x y z
N MET A 1 -13.60 -10.50 27.84
CA MET A 1 -13.77 -11.28 26.58
C MET A 1 -14.39 -10.31 25.58
N SER A 2 -13.69 -9.91 24.55
CA SER A 2 -14.20 -9.00 23.52
C SER A 2 -15.38 -9.67 22.81
N GLU A 3 -16.53 -8.97 22.76
CA GLU A 3 -17.59 -9.30 21.81
C GLU A 3 -17.00 -9.32 20.40
N GLY A 4 -17.51 -10.16 19.49
CA GLY A 4 -17.09 -10.18 18.09
C GLY A 4 -17.27 -8.81 17.43
N TYR A 5 -16.51 -8.55 16.39
CA TYR A 5 -16.46 -7.25 15.70
C TYR A 5 -17.64 -7.00 14.74
N ILE A 6 -18.45 -8.03 14.44
CA ILE A 6 -19.58 -7.92 13.49
C ILE A 6 -20.57 -6.82 13.87
N LEU A 7 -21.17 -6.21 12.87
CA LEU A 7 -22.21 -5.18 13.10
C LEU A 7 -23.47 -5.81 13.68
N LYS A 8 -24.10 -5.13 14.64
CA LYS A 8 -25.37 -5.59 15.23
C LYS A 8 -26.56 -5.48 14.27
N LYS A 9 -26.45 -4.69 13.22
CA LYS A 9 -27.44 -4.46 12.16
C LYS A 9 -26.78 -4.01 10.88
N THR A 10 -27.51 -4.08 9.78
CA THR A 10 -27.04 -3.52 8.50
C THR A 10 -26.81 -2.02 8.60
N GLU A 11 -25.82 -1.51 7.87
CA GLU A 11 -25.45 -0.10 7.81
C GLU A 11 -25.49 0.41 6.36
N LYS A 12 -25.69 1.70 6.18
CA LYS A 12 -25.56 2.32 4.86
C LYS A 12 -24.09 2.51 4.47
N SER A 13 -23.75 2.14 3.26
CA SER A 13 -22.47 2.44 2.63
C SER A 13 -22.23 3.95 2.47
N LEU A 14 -21.12 4.36 1.89
CA LEU A 14 -20.91 5.74 1.45
C LEU A 14 -21.91 6.12 0.37
N PRO A 15 -22.23 7.44 0.21
CA PRO A 15 -23.06 7.91 -0.90
C PRO A 15 -22.43 7.50 -2.25
N LEU A 16 -23.23 6.95 -3.17
CA LEU A 16 -22.71 6.40 -4.44
C LEU A 16 -21.91 7.41 -5.25
N HIS A 17 -22.30 8.70 -5.25
CA HIS A 17 -21.58 9.75 -5.98
C HIS A 17 -20.14 9.95 -5.46
N TRP A 18 -19.79 9.48 -4.26
CA TRP A 18 -18.43 9.56 -3.75
C TRP A 18 -17.45 8.69 -4.54
N TYR A 19 -17.93 7.72 -5.31
CA TYR A 19 -17.08 6.78 -6.05
C TYR A 19 -16.79 7.22 -7.51
N PHE A 20 -17.44 8.30 -8.00
CA PHE A 20 -17.25 8.79 -9.37
C PHE A 20 -17.33 10.31 -9.53
N ASN A 21 -17.63 11.06 -8.46
CA ASN A 21 -17.75 12.50 -8.55
C ASN A 21 -16.39 13.19 -8.38
N GLN A 22 -15.96 13.94 -9.39
CA GLN A 22 -14.69 14.66 -9.40
C GLN A 22 -14.53 15.63 -8.21
N LYS A 23 -15.57 16.40 -7.85
CA LYS A 23 -15.50 17.33 -6.73
C LYS A 23 -15.29 16.61 -5.38
N GLN A 24 -15.92 15.45 -5.20
CA GLN A 24 -15.71 14.63 -4.03
C GLN A 24 -14.28 14.07 -4.01
N PHE A 25 -13.79 13.62 -5.16
CA PHE A 25 -12.41 13.14 -5.29
C PHE A 25 -11.39 14.25 -4.98
N ASP A 26 -11.58 15.47 -5.50
CA ASP A 26 -10.72 16.63 -5.19
C ASP A 26 -10.70 16.95 -3.69
N LYS A 27 -11.85 16.79 -3.02
CA LYS A 27 -11.95 16.93 -1.56
C LYS A 27 -11.15 15.83 -0.85
N GLU A 28 -11.22 14.57 -1.28
CA GLU A 28 -10.43 13.46 -0.74
C GLU A 28 -8.92 13.68 -0.96
N ILE A 29 -8.51 14.14 -2.13
CA ILE A 29 -7.11 14.51 -2.39
C ILE A 29 -6.63 15.59 -1.42
N SER A 30 -7.40 16.65 -1.23
CA SER A 30 -6.99 17.80 -0.40
C SER A 30 -7.07 17.54 1.10
N LYS A 31 -8.05 16.77 1.56
CA LYS A 31 -8.34 16.55 2.98
C LYS A 31 -7.73 15.26 3.53
N VAL A 32 -7.55 14.24 2.69
CA VAL A 32 -7.09 12.92 3.10
C VAL A 32 -5.71 12.65 2.55
N LEU A 33 -5.58 12.42 1.24
CA LEU A 33 -4.34 11.94 0.64
C LEU A 33 -3.16 12.91 0.80
N SER A 34 -3.41 14.23 0.81
CA SER A 34 -2.36 15.22 1.06
C SER A 34 -2.03 15.43 2.55
N LYS A 35 -2.77 14.80 3.47
CA LYS A 35 -2.61 14.96 4.92
C LYS A 35 -2.17 13.70 5.65
N GLU A 36 -2.40 12.53 5.06
CA GLU A 36 -2.01 11.26 5.65
C GLU A 36 -0.60 10.85 5.20
N TRP A 37 0.03 9.94 5.96
CA TRP A 37 1.28 9.30 5.55
C TRP A 37 0.98 8.22 4.53
N LEU A 38 1.58 8.35 3.34
CA LEU A 38 1.37 7.44 2.22
C LEU A 38 2.61 6.58 2.02
N TYR A 39 2.44 5.27 2.00
CA TYR A 39 3.50 4.35 1.58
C TYR A 39 3.81 4.55 0.10
N VAL A 40 5.10 4.60 -0.24
CA VAL A 40 5.53 4.86 -1.63
C VAL A 40 6.43 3.79 -2.21
N CYS A 41 7.31 3.19 -1.44
CA CYS A 41 8.16 2.07 -1.86
C CYS A 41 8.88 1.41 -0.69
N HIS A 42 9.42 0.23 -0.91
CA HIS A 42 10.44 -0.38 -0.06
C HIS A 42 11.81 0.29 -0.27
N VAL A 43 12.68 0.31 0.75
CA VAL A 43 14.01 0.93 0.64
C VAL A 43 14.89 0.29 -0.44
N ASP A 44 14.65 -0.98 -0.77
CA ASP A 44 15.37 -1.69 -1.83
C ASP A 44 15.12 -1.09 -3.23
N THR A 45 13.97 -0.46 -3.46
CA THR A 45 13.65 0.28 -4.70
C THR A 45 14.67 1.39 -4.98
N ILE A 46 15.26 1.94 -3.92
CA ILE A 46 16.26 3.02 -3.96
C ILE A 46 17.48 2.63 -3.12
N SER A 47 17.96 1.39 -3.21
CA SER A 47 18.99 0.81 -2.35
C SER A 47 20.37 1.45 -2.49
N LYS A 48 20.70 1.97 -3.67
CA LYS A 48 22.04 2.51 -3.97
C LYS A 48 22.07 4.04 -3.87
N PRO A 49 23.19 4.65 -3.41
CA PRO A 49 23.38 6.09 -3.52
C PRO A 49 23.13 6.60 -4.95
N LEU A 50 22.55 7.77 -5.04
CA LEU A 50 22.14 8.44 -6.28
C LEU A 50 20.99 7.74 -7.03
N SER A 51 20.31 6.75 -6.44
CA SER A 51 19.09 6.18 -7.03
C SER A 51 17.89 7.08 -6.77
N PHE A 52 16.90 7.01 -7.67
CA PHE A 52 15.64 7.72 -7.52
C PHE A 52 14.45 6.85 -7.92
N HIS A 53 13.28 7.23 -7.39
CA HIS A 53 11.99 6.66 -7.73
C HIS A 53 10.94 7.77 -7.83
N THR A 54 10.01 7.68 -8.79
CA THR A 54 8.90 8.62 -8.93
C THR A 54 7.56 7.96 -8.66
N VAL A 55 6.67 8.68 -7.97
CA VAL A 55 5.33 8.21 -7.63
C VAL A 55 4.29 9.23 -8.05
N GLU A 56 3.25 8.77 -8.72
CA GLU A 56 2.08 9.57 -9.09
C GLU A 56 0.94 9.32 -8.11
N ILE A 57 0.34 10.41 -7.61
CA ILE A 57 -0.81 10.38 -6.72
C ILE A 57 -1.76 11.45 -7.24
N SER A 58 -2.74 11.06 -8.04
CA SER A 58 -3.62 12.01 -8.74
C SER A 58 -2.79 13.06 -9.49
N LYS A 59 -2.99 14.35 -9.22
CA LYS A 59 -2.23 15.47 -9.81
C LYS A 59 -0.82 15.65 -9.27
N PHE A 60 -0.42 14.91 -8.24
CA PHE A 60 0.90 15.05 -7.64
C PHE A 60 1.87 14.05 -8.25
N ASN A 61 3.04 14.53 -8.65
CA ASN A 61 4.17 13.70 -9.02
C ASN A 61 5.30 13.95 -8.01
N ILE A 62 5.71 12.91 -7.31
CA ILE A 62 6.69 12.99 -6.23
C ILE A 62 7.96 12.26 -6.66
N LEU A 63 9.10 12.90 -6.48
CA LEU A 63 10.44 12.37 -6.70
C LEU A 63 11.05 12.02 -5.34
N ILE A 64 11.37 10.76 -5.17
CA ILE A 64 12.11 10.22 -4.02
C ILE A 64 13.53 9.95 -4.49
N VAL A 65 14.52 10.39 -3.75
CA VAL A 65 15.92 10.24 -4.13
C VAL A 65 16.76 9.84 -2.93
N ARG A 66 17.64 8.86 -3.11
CA ARG A 66 18.72 8.58 -2.17
C ARG A 66 19.93 9.40 -2.63
N ASP A 67 20.37 10.33 -1.83
CA ASP A 67 21.52 11.19 -2.17
C ASP A 67 22.86 10.44 -2.12
N LYS A 68 23.95 11.14 -2.36
CA LYS A 68 25.28 10.55 -2.37
C LYS A 68 25.75 10.08 -0.99
N GLU A 69 25.25 10.68 0.08
CA GLU A 69 25.49 10.34 1.49
C GLU A 69 24.65 9.14 1.95
N GLY A 70 23.65 8.72 1.16
CA GLY A 70 22.74 7.61 1.48
C GLY A 70 21.44 8.05 2.14
N GLU A 71 21.22 9.35 2.35
CA GLU A 71 19.99 9.86 2.94
C GLU A 71 18.86 9.90 1.90
N ILE A 72 17.63 9.60 2.35
CA ILE A 72 16.46 9.57 1.48
C ILE A 72 15.68 10.87 1.61
N ASN A 73 15.50 11.56 0.49
CA ASN A 73 14.81 12.82 0.37
C ASN A 73 13.62 12.72 -0.58
N ALA A 74 12.62 13.59 -0.42
CA ALA A 74 11.46 13.67 -1.32
C ALA A 74 11.14 15.11 -1.71
N PHE A 75 10.79 15.29 -2.99
CA PHE A 75 10.44 16.56 -3.57
C PHE A 75 9.22 16.41 -4.48
N TYR A 76 8.48 17.50 -4.70
CA TYR A 76 7.61 17.53 -5.88
C TYR A 76 8.49 17.44 -7.12
N ASN A 77 8.16 16.54 -8.03
CA ASN A 77 8.92 16.30 -9.27
C ASN A 77 8.65 17.41 -10.32
N SER A 78 8.89 18.64 -9.91
CA SER A 78 8.57 19.83 -10.71
C SER A 78 9.66 20.88 -10.51
N CYS A 79 10.21 21.37 -11.61
CA CYS A 79 11.22 22.42 -11.64
C CYS A 79 10.60 23.76 -11.21
N SER A 80 11.24 24.48 -10.28
CA SER A 80 10.76 25.77 -9.79
C SER A 80 10.80 26.88 -10.85
N HIS A 81 11.52 26.70 -11.96
CA HIS A 81 11.57 27.68 -13.04
C HIS A 81 10.21 27.80 -13.76
N ARG A 82 9.74 26.73 -14.43
CA ARG A 82 8.52 26.73 -15.25
C ARG A 82 7.73 25.43 -15.14
N GLY A 83 7.88 24.69 -14.05
CA GLY A 83 7.08 23.51 -13.73
C GLY A 83 7.42 22.22 -14.49
N SER A 84 8.48 22.21 -15.31
CA SER A 84 8.85 20.98 -16.03
C SER A 84 9.14 19.82 -15.08
N ILE A 85 8.70 18.61 -15.43
CA ILE A 85 9.04 17.38 -14.73
C ILE A 85 10.57 17.16 -14.76
N LEU A 86 11.16 16.91 -13.60
CA LEU A 86 12.61 16.69 -13.46
C LEU A 86 13.03 15.29 -13.88
N LYS A 87 12.26 14.28 -13.52
CA LYS A 87 12.46 12.87 -13.85
C LYS A 87 11.18 12.27 -14.39
N LYS A 88 11.18 11.87 -15.65
CA LYS A 88 10.05 11.21 -16.32
C LYS A 88 10.03 9.68 -16.09
N GLU A 89 11.22 9.14 -15.82
CA GLU A 89 11.41 7.71 -15.57
C GLU A 89 10.87 7.34 -14.17
N LYS A 90 10.29 6.15 -14.05
CA LYS A 90 9.80 5.63 -12.77
C LYS A 90 10.91 5.42 -11.75
N SER A 91 12.08 4.95 -12.19
CA SER A 91 13.25 4.72 -11.34
C SER A 91 14.52 4.87 -12.18
N GLY A 92 15.62 5.15 -11.51
CA GLY A 92 16.90 5.27 -12.19
C GLY A 92 18.03 5.72 -11.26
N LYS A 93 19.15 6.10 -11.86
CA LYS A 93 20.33 6.60 -11.15
C LYS A 93 20.70 7.99 -11.65
N LEU A 94 21.00 8.88 -10.73
CA LEU A 94 21.56 10.20 -11.03
C LEU A 94 23.04 10.05 -11.41
N LYS A 95 23.53 10.92 -12.29
CA LYS A 95 24.96 10.97 -12.65
C LYS A 95 25.82 11.61 -11.54
N SER A 96 25.22 12.45 -10.73
CA SER A 96 25.85 13.15 -9.60
C SER A 96 24.79 13.51 -8.57
N ASN A 97 25.15 14.15 -7.46
CA ASN A 97 24.20 14.62 -6.44
C ASN A 97 23.38 15.84 -6.90
N LEU A 98 23.04 15.89 -8.18
CA LEU A 98 22.28 16.98 -8.80
C LEU A 98 21.03 16.44 -9.52
N LEU A 99 19.91 17.08 -9.29
CA LEU A 99 18.68 16.94 -10.06
C LEU A 99 18.68 18.03 -11.15
N ILE A 100 18.92 17.63 -12.39
CA ILE A 100 19.00 18.54 -13.53
C ILE A 100 17.68 18.53 -14.28
N CYS A 101 17.09 19.71 -14.46
CA CYS A 101 15.87 19.88 -15.24
C CYS A 101 16.16 19.64 -16.74
N PRO A 102 15.38 18.78 -17.40
CA PRO A 102 15.64 18.46 -18.82
C PRO A 102 15.29 19.63 -19.75
N TYR A 103 14.54 20.63 -19.30
CA TYR A 103 14.10 21.75 -20.14
C TYR A 103 15.18 22.83 -20.27
N HIS A 104 15.51 23.51 -19.14
CA HIS A 104 16.49 24.62 -19.17
C HIS A 104 17.69 24.35 -18.25
N GLN A 105 17.95 23.08 -17.89
CA GLN A 105 19.12 22.61 -17.13
C GLN A 105 19.33 23.28 -15.76
N TRP A 106 18.28 23.88 -15.19
CA TRP A 106 18.35 24.28 -13.78
C TRP A 106 18.70 23.07 -12.93
N SER A 107 19.68 23.24 -12.07
CA SER A 107 20.27 22.13 -11.32
C SER A 107 20.05 22.34 -9.82
N TYR A 108 19.54 21.32 -9.16
CA TYR A 108 19.22 21.34 -7.74
C TYR A 108 20.02 20.26 -7.00
N ASN A 109 20.42 20.57 -5.76
CA ASN A 109 21.07 19.61 -4.90
C ASN A 109 20.07 18.51 -4.48
N ALA A 110 20.43 17.24 -4.68
CA ALA A 110 19.53 16.10 -4.39
C ALA A 110 19.31 15.86 -2.89
N SER A 111 20.20 16.36 -2.01
CA SER A 111 20.08 16.19 -0.56
C SER A 111 19.12 17.21 0.08
N ASN A 112 18.99 18.41 -0.49
CA ASN A 112 18.21 19.46 0.15
C ASN A 112 17.26 20.24 -0.78
N GLY A 113 17.33 20.01 -2.10
CA GLY A 113 16.50 20.69 -3.11
C GLY A 113 16.91 22.10 -3.44
N ASN A 114 18.02 22.61 -2.89
CA ASN A 114 18.46 23.96 -3.13
C ASN A 114 18.90 24.15 -4.60
N LEU A 115 18.55 25.29 -5.19
CA LEU A 115 18.99 25.67 -6.51
C LEU A 115 20.49 25.93 -6.50
N VAL A 116 21.25 25.14 -7.26
CA VAL A 116 22.71 25.25 -7.37
C VAL A 116 23.09 26.16 -8.55
N ARG A 117 22.50 25.88 -9.72
CA ARG A 117 22.88 26.55 -10.96
C ARG A 117 21.68 26.79 -11.87
N THR A 118 21.67 27.94 -12.52
CA THR A 118 20.85 28.25 -13.70
C THR A 118 21.73 28.24 -14.96
N THR A 119 21.12 28.32 -16.12
CA THR A 119 21.84 28.46 -17.42
C THR A 119 21.79 29.90 -17.96
N SER A 120 21.27 30.83 -17.17
CA SER A 120 21.27 32.23 -17.56
C SER A 120 22.71 32.75 -17.67
N ILE A 121 23.00 33.44 -18.74
CA ILE A 121 24.27 34.16 -18.95
C ILE A 121 24.24 35.54 -18.29
N ILE A 122 23.07 36.00 -17.88
CA ILE A 122 22.84 37.29 -17.19
C ILE A 122 22.53 36.95 -15.72
N ASP A 123 23.19 37.62 -14.80
CA ASP A 123 22.91 37.49 -13.35
C ASP A 123 22.09 38.70 -12.88
N PRO A 124 20.75 38.61 -12.89
CA PRO A 124 19.90 39.74 -12.54
C PRO A 124 19.94 39.98 -11.01
N LYS A 125 20.17 41.22 -10.61
CA LYS A 125 20.34 41.62 -9.18
C LYS A 125 19.18 41.25 -8.28
N ASN A 126 17.97 41.04 -8.83
CA ASN A 126 16.79 40.67 -8.09
C ASN A 126 16.55 39.15 -8.03
N PHE A 127 17.39 38.33 -8.64
CA PHE A 127 17.22 36.87 -8.62
C PHE A 127 17.78 36.25 -7.34
N ARG A 128 16.92 35.53 -6.62
CA ARG A 128 17.26 34.84 -5.37
C ARG A 128 17.18 33.34 -5.53
N LYS A 129 18.31 32.64 -5.42
CA LYS A 129 18.37 31.19 -5.54
C LYS A 129 17.60 30.47 -4.43
N ASP A 130 17.61 31.01 -3.22
CA ASP A 130 16.90 30.46 -2.05
C ASP A 130 15.38 30.46 -2.21
N GLU A 131 14.82 31.38 -2.98
CA GLU A 131 13.39 31.43 -3.33
C GLU A 131 13.01 30.45 -4.45
N ASN A 132 14.00 29.90 -5.16
CA ASN A 132 13.82 29.04 -6.33
C ASN A 132 14.26 27.58 -6.07
N CYS A 133 14.17 27.11 -4.82
CA CYS A 133 14.47 25.74 -4.45
C CYS A 133 13.31 24.79 -4.81
N LEU A 134 13.58 23.48 -4.87
CA LEU A 134 12.53 22.46 -5.01
C LEU A 134 11.66 22.43 -3.76
N THR A 135 10.37 22.26 -3.94
CA THR A 135 9.44 22.09 -2.82
C THR A 135 9.61 20.69 -2.23
N LYS A 136 10.02 20.65 -0.94
CA LYS A 136 10.19 19.39 -0.20
C LYS A 136 8.86 18.75 0.15
N VAL A 137 8.85 17.42 0.17
CA VAL A 137 7.79 16.60 0.73
C VAL A 137 8.32 15.92 1.99
N LYS A 138 7.51 15.85 3.05
CA LYS A 138 7.90 15.13 4.27
C LYS A 138 8.11 13.66 3.95
N ILE A 139 9.18 13.10 4.47
CA ILE A 139 9.53 11.69 4.27
C ILE A 139 9.85 11.03 5.62
N LYS A 140 9.50 9.77 5.73
CA LYS A 140 9.85 8.92 6.87
C LYS A 140 10.18 7.53 6.35
N VAL A 141 11.35 7.04 6.67
CA VAL A 141 11.68 5.62 6.60
C VAL A 141 11.35 4.99 7.94
N TRP A 142 10.54 3.95 7.91
CA TRP A 142 10.17 3.17 9.08
C TRP A 142 10.30 1.69 8.76
N ASN A 143 11.20 1.01 9.44
CA ASN A 143 11.45 -0.43 9.30
C ASN A 143 11.58 -0.92 7.84
N GLY A 144 12.28 -0.16 6.98
CA GLY A 144 12.46 -0.49 5.56
C GLY A 144 11.35 0.03 4.63
N LEU A 145 10.26 0.56 5.17
CA LEU A 145 9.15 1.13 4.42
C LEU A 145 9.31 2.64 4.30
N VAL A 146 9.17 3.17 3.08
CA VAL A 146 9.28 4.61 2.80
C VAL A 146 7.89 5.22 2.73
N PHE A 147 7.65 6.20 3.58
CA PHE A 147 6.40 6.98 3.63
C PHE A 147 6.66 8.43 3.30
N ILE A 148 5.69 9.07 2.65
CA ILE A 148 5.67 10.51 2.42
C ILE A 148 4.41 11.14 3.02
N ASN A 149 4.49 12.45 3.29
CA ASN A 149 3.32 13.27 3.62
C ASN A 149 3.45 14.64 2.98
N MET A 150 2.44 15.05 2.22
CA MET A 150 2.45 16.34 1.51
C MET A 150 2.17 17.53 2.44
N ASN A 151 1.73 17.27 3.67
CA ASN A 151 1.59 18.31 4.70
C ASN A 151 2.96 18.59 5.35
N LYS A 152 3.51 19.78 5.11
CA LYS A 152 4.80 20.23 5.68
C LYS A 152 4.88 20.14 7.21
N ASN A 153 3.74 20.21 7.90
CA ASN A 153 3.66 20.18 9.37
C ASN A 153 3.40 18.76 9.91
N ALA A 154 3.32 17.72 9.04
CA ALA A 154 3.08 16.36 9.48
C ALA A 154 4.18 15.87 10.44
N LYS A 155 3.76 15.24 11.53
CA LYS A 155 4.62 14.52 12.48
C LYS A 155 4.38 13.03 12.33
N TRP A 156 5.47 12.25 12.34
CA TRP A 156 5.36 10.79 12.32
C TRP A 156 4.95 10.26 13.68
N ASN A 157 4.00 9.35 13.67
CA ASN A 157 3.64 8.53 14.83
C ASN A 157 3.10 7.18 14.31
N ALA A 158 3.85 6.10 14.51
CA ALA A 158 3.52 4.78 14.01
C ALA A 158 2.14 4.31 14.50
N LYS A 159 1.81 4.52 15.80
CA LYS A 159 0.49 4.14 16.38
C LYS A 159 -0.70 4.88 15.76
N LYS A 160 -0.45 6.03 15.10
CA LYS A 160 -1.49 6.76 14.36
C LYS A 160 -1.56 6.37 12.89
N VAL A 161 -0.43 5.98 12.31
CA VAL A 161 -0.33 5.56 10.90
C VAL A 161 -0.90 4.15 10.72
N PHE A 162 -0.67 3.28 11.69
CA PHE A 162 -1.15 1.91 11.67
C PHE A 162 -2.23 1.74 12.76
N PRO A 163 -3.53 1.74 12.40
CA PRO A 163 -4.63 1.67 13.38
C PRO A 163 -4.59 0.41 14.26
N ASP A 164 -4.08 -0.69 13.70
CA ASP A 164 -3.95 -1.97 14.39
C ASP A 164 -2.52 -2.21 14.92
N TYR A 165 -1.77 -1.11 15.13
CA TYR A 165 -0.40 -1.16 15.63
C TYR A 165 -0.34 -1.86 16.99
N SER A 166 0.46 -2.91 17.06
CA SER A 166 0.87 -3.54 18.31
C SER A 166 2.38 -3.37 18.52
N ASP A 167 2.84 -3.51 19.75
CA ASP A 167 4.28 -3.43 20.03
C ASP A 167 5.05 -4.58 19.35
N ALA A 168 4.37 -5.69 19.02
CA ALA A 168 4.92 -6.75 18.19
C ALA A 168 5.35 -6.25 16.81
N PHE A 169 4.59 -5.36 16.17
CA PHE A 169 4.98 -4.77 14.88
C PHE A 169 6.16 -3.80 14.97
N SER A 170 6.49 -3.29 16.16
CA SER A 170 7.70 -2.45 16.32
C SER A 170 8.99 -3.23 16.04
N GLN A 171 8.95 -4.55 16.20
CA GLN A 171 10.06 -5.47 15.95
C GLN A 171 10.17 -5.90 14.49
N LEU A 172 9.11 -5.68 13.68
CA LEU A 172 9.17 -5.96 12.26
C LEU A 172 10.14 -4.99 11.58
N ASN A 173 11.25 -5.49 11.08
CA ASN A 173 12.19 -4.74 10.27
C ASN A 173 12.41 -5.45 8.94
N VAL A 174 12.03 -4.82 7.85
CA VAL A 174 12.19 -5.36 6.50
C VAL A 174 13.30 -4.66 5.71
N SER A 175 14.11 -3.81 6.36
CA SER A 175 15.19 -3.06 5.70
C SER A 175 16.22 -3.95 5.01
N ASP A 176 16.47 -5.14 5.57
CA ASP A 176 17.43 -6.10 5.05
C ASP A 176 16.85 -7.08 4.03
N TYR A 177 15.54 -7.05 3.85
CA TYR A 177 14.86 -7.83 2.82
C TYR A 177 15.10 -7.22 1.43
N GLN A 178 14.97 -8.04 0.40
CA GLN A 178 15.09 -7.60 -0.99
C GLN A 178 13.81 -7.91 -1.75
N ILE A 179 13.48 -7.03 -2.70
CA ILE A 179 12.35 -7.23 -3.61
C ILE A 179 12.68 -8.36 -4.57
N GLY A 180 11.97 -9.49 -4.44
CA GLY A 180 12.05 -10.60 -5.38
C GLY A 180 11.14 -10.43 -6.58
N HIS A 181 9.99 -9.76 -6.40
CA HIS A 181 9.03 -9.49 -7.46
C HIS A 181 8.22 -8.23 -7.20
N THR A 182 7.84 -7.56 -8.29
CA THR A 182 6.89 -6.44 -8.27
C THR A 182 5.82 -6.67 -9.33
N TRP A 183 4.55 -6.65 -8.89
CA TRP A 183 3.39 -6.64 -9.77
C TRP A 183 2.69 -5.30 -9.69
N LYS A 184 2.17 -4.82 -10.82
CA LYS A 184 1.52 -3.54 -10.91
C LYS A 184 0.34 -3.60 -11.88
N LYS A 185 -0.78 -3.02 -11.46
CA LYS A 185 -1.98 -2.88 -12.30
C LYS A 185 -2.65 -1.53 -12.06
N LYS A 186 -3.13 -0.91 -13.14
CA LYS A 186 -4.12 0.16 -13.08
C LYS A 186 -5.50 -0.48 -13.18
N ILE A 187 -6.32 -0.28 -12.15
CA ILE A 187 -7.67 -0.84 -12.03
C ILE A 187 -8.64 0.30 -12.27
N LYS A 188 -9.60 0.09 -13.17
CA LYS A 188 -10.62 1.09 -13.51
C LYS A 188 -11.71 1.13 -12.43
N CYS A 189 -11.32 1.56 -11.24
CA CYS A 189 -12.22 1.76 -10.11
C CYS A 189 -11.72 2.89 -9.20
N ASN A 190 -12.62 3.42 -8.40
CA ASN A 190 -12.30 4.33 -7.31
C ASN A 190 -11.47 3.59 -6.24
N TRP A 191 -10.50 4.27 -5.64
CA TRP A 191 -9.62 3.70 -4.62
C TRP A 191 -10.35 3.13 -3.40
N LYS A 192 -11.53 3.66 -3.07
CA LYS A 192 -12.37 3.17 -1.98
C LYS A 192 -12.95 1.79 -2.27
N ILE A 193 -13.35 1.51 -3.53
CA ILE A 193 -13.87 0.19 -3.93
C ILE A 193 -12.83 -0.89 -3.69
N PHE A 194 -11.56 -0.62 -4.01
CA PHE A 194 -10.49 -1.58 -3.72
C PHE A 194 -10.33 -1.84 -2.23
N TRP A 195 -10.39 -0.78 -1.40
CA TRP A 195 -10.32 -0.95 0.05
C TRP A 195 -11.51 -1.70 0.62
N GLU A 196 -12.71 -1.48 0.10
CA GLU A 196 -13.92 -2.19 0.50
C GLU A 196 -13.83 -3.67 0.14
N ASN A 197 -13.44 -4.00 -1.08
CA ASN A 197 -13.22 -5.38 -1.52
C ASN A 197 -12.17 -6.10 -0.65
N TYR A 198 -11.05 -5.45 -0.36
CA TYR A 198 -9.99 -6.03 0.48
C TYR A 198 -10.42 -6.26 1.94
N SER A 199 -11.41 -5.51 2.44
CA SER A 199 -11.74 -5.46 3.87
C SER A 199 -12.80 -6.48 4.31
N GLU A 200 -13.23 -7.40 3.43
CA GLU A 200 -14.22 -8.44 3.75
C GLU A 200 -13.96 -9.71 2.94
N CYS A 201 -14.65 -10.81 3.28
CA CYS A 201 -14.51 -12.08 2.59
C CYS A 201 -15.85 -12.69 2.15
N LEU A 202 -16.91 -11.89 2.04
CA LEU A 202 -18.22 -12.35 1.53
C LEU A 202 -18.11 -12.84 0.09
N HIS A 203 -17.20 -12.26 -0.68
CA HIS A 203 -16.92 -12.63 -2.08
C HIS A 203 -15.96 -13.82 -2.23
N CYS A 204 -15.14 -14.10 -1.19
CA CYS A 204 -14.02 -15.07 -1.29
C CYS A 204 -14.42 -16.44 -1.84
N PRO A 205 -15.50 -17.11 -1.38
CA PRO A 205 -15.82 -18.45 -1.88
C PRO A 205 -16.13 -18.49 -3.38
N ASN A 206 -16.66 -17.40 -3.92
CA ASN A 206 -17.07 -17.35 -5.34
C ASN A 206 -15.94 -16.85 -6.24
N LEU A 207 -15.16 -15.87 -5.79
CA LEU A 207 -14.09 -15.25 -6.59
C LEU A 207 -12.76 -15.98 -6.45
N HIS A 208 -12.48 -16.53 -5.28
CA HIS A 208 -11.17 -17.08 -4.90
C HIS A 208 -11.30 -18.51 -4.38
N PRO A 209 -11.75 -19.49 -5.20
CA PRO A 209 -11.86 -20.88 -4.74
C PRO A 209 -10.52 -21.44 -4.25
N GLU A 210 -9.41 -21.06 -4.89
CA GLU A 210 -8.06 -21.48 -4.50
C GLU A 210 -7.66 -20.89 -3.13
N LEU A 211 -7.98 -19.63 -2.87
CA LEU A 211 -7.74 -19.01 -1.58
C LEU A 211 -8.63 -19.59 -0.48
N SER A 212 -9.89 -19.86 -0.80
CA SER A 212 -10.84 -20.47 0.14
C SER A 212 -10.50 -21.92 0.47
N ASP A 213 -9.84 -22.65 -0.43
CA ASP A 213 -9.27 -23.96 -0.14
C ASP A 213 -8.03 -23.86 0.77
N LEU A 214 -7.15 -22.87 0.51
CA LEU A 214 -5.94 -22.67 1.29
C LEU A 214 -6.23 -22.11 2.70
N VAL A 215 -7.23 -21.23 2.81
CA VAL A 215 -7.67 -20.60 4.06
C VAL A 215 -9.16 -20.90 4.28
N PRO A 216 -9.50 -22.06 4.88
CA PRO A 216 -10.86 -22.60 4.88
C PRO A 216 -11.92 -21.72 5.56
N ILE A 217 -11.52 -20.83 6.48
CA ILE A 217 -12.45 -19.86 7.11
C ILE A 217 -13.02 -18.87 6.09
N TYR A 218 -12.26 -18.51 5.05
CA TYR A 218 -12.72 -17.64 3.97
C TYR A 218 -13.82 -18.30 3.13
N GLY A 219 -13.78 -19.64 3.01
CA GLY A 219 -14.88 -20.42 2.44
C GLY A 219 -16.19 -20.31 3.22
N ARG A 220 -16.13 -19.90 4.49
CA ARG A 220 -17.29 -19.56 5.34
C ARG A 220 -17.69 -18.08 5.27
N ARG A 221 -17.05 -17.27 4.41
CA ARG A 221 -17.27 -15.82 4.28
C ARG A 221 -16.87 -15.01 5.51
N LEU A 222 -15.96 -15.51 6.33
CA LEU A 222 -15.49 -14.88 7.56
C LEU A 222 -14.00 -14.55 7.45
N VAL A 223 -13.58 -13.46 8.08
CA VAL A 223 -12.18 -13.03 8.16
C VAL A 223 -11.53 -13.54 9.45
N ASP A 224 -12.25 -13.49 10.55
CA ASP A 224 -11.83 -13.97 11.88
C ASP A 224 -12.84 -14.98 12.43
N ILE A 225 -12.39 -15.90 13.26
CA ILE A 225 -13.27 -16.90 13.90
C ILE A 225 -14.35 -16.25 14.77
N LYS A 226 -14.04 -15.09 15.36
CA LYS A 226 -14.95 -14.32 16.22
C LYS A 226 -16.08 -13.64 15.44
N ASP A 227 -15.99 -13.64 14.12
CA ASP A 227 -17.06 -13.16 13.23
C ASP A 227 -18.22 -14.18 13.18
N ASP A 228 -17.99 -15.44 13.55
CA ASP A 228 -19.06 -16.42 13.73
C ASP A 228 -19.77 -16.16 15.07
N PRO A 229 -21.10 -15.88 15.10
CA PRO A 229 -21.85 -15.71 16.35
C PRO A 229 -21.73 -16.90 17.31
N ASN A 230 -21.45 -18.09 16.78
CA ASN A 230 -21.32 -19.33 17.53
C ASN A 230 -19.83 -19.73 17.77
N TRP A 231 -18.86 -18.85 17.55
CA TRP A 231 -17.43 -19.16 17.60
C TRP A 231 -17.00 -19.92 18.87
N LYS A 232 -17.64 -19.63 20.01
CA LYS A 232 -17.36 -20.32 21.29
C LYS A 232 -17.63 -21.83 21.25
N ARG A 233 -18.53 -22.30 20.37
CA ARG A 233 -18.80 -23.74 20.17
C ARG A 233 -17.69 -24.45 19.45
N PHE A 234 -16.84 -23.69 18.73
CA PHE A 234 -15.78 -24.21 17.87
C PHE A 234 -14.38 -24.05 18.47
N THR A 235 -14.23 -23.54 19.70
CA THR A 235 -12.93 -23.31 20.34
C THR A 235 -12.07 -24.57 20.50
N HIS A 236 -12.70 -25.75 20.48
CA HIS A 236 -12.02 -27.04 20.60
C HIS A 236 -11.82 -27.74 19.24
N HIS A 237 -12.25 -27.14 18.14
CA HIS A 237 -12.07 -27.69 16.82
C HIS A 237 -10.63 -27.51 16.32
N ASP A 238 -10.05 -28.60 15.77
CA ASP A 238 -8.73 -28.56 15.12
C ASP A 238 -8.79 -28.31 13.61
N ASP A 239 -10.00 -28.20 13.05
CA ASP A 239 -10.20 -27.90 11.64
C ASP A 239 -10.02 -26.39 11.39
N PRO A 240 -9.11 -25.97 10.51
CA PRO A 240 -8.90 -24.56 10.13
C PRO A 240 -10.17 -23.83 9.68
N LYS A 241 -11.16 -24.56 9.17
CA LYS A 241 -12.47 -24.01 8.84
C LYS A 241 -13.17 -23.32 10.02
N TYR A 242 -12.89 -23.78 11.24
CA TYR A 242 -13.50 -23.28 12.48
C TYR A 242 -12.51 -22.59 13.41
N LYS A 243 -11.24 -22.99 13.35
CA LYS A 243 -10.17 -22.44 14.19
C LYS A 243 -9.49 -21.23 13.57
N GLY A 244 -9.61 -21.08 12.24
CA GLY A 244 -8.82 -20.15 11.45
C GLY A 244 -7.45 -20.72 11.07
N GLY A 245 -6.67 -19.93 10.35
CA GLY A 245 -5.38 -20.35 9.82
C GLY A 245 -5.51 -21.07 8.48
N MET A 246 -4.41 -21.68 8.06
CA MET A 246 -4.31 -22.35 6.77
C MET A 246 -4.70 -23.83 6.84
N LYS A 247 -5.02 -24.41 5.70
CA LYS A 247 -5.29 -25.84 5.52
C LYS A 247 -4.13 -26.68 6.07
N LYS A 248 -4.45 -27.79 6.75
CA LYS A 248 -3.42 -28.70 7.29
C LYS A 248 -2.48 -29.17 6.19
N GLY A 249 -1.18 -29.18 6.47
CA GLY A 249 -0.13 -29.56 5.53
C GLY A 249 0.31 -28.44 4.59
N THR A 250 -0.17 -27.22 4.76
CA THR A 250 0.32 -26.04 4.04
C THR A 250 1.13 -25.13 4.96
N GLU A 251 2.10 -24.41 4.41
CA GLU A 251 3.07 -23.62 5.17
C GLU A 251 2.99 -22.13 4.82
N THR A 252 2.58 -21.78 3.58
CA THR A 252 2.52 -20.40 3.08
C THR A 252 1.46 -20.25 1.99
N TRP A 253 1.20 -19.01 1.59
CA TRP A 253 0.33 -18.69 0.47
C TRP A 253 1.10 -18.86 -0.85
N SER A 254 1.04 -20.07 -1.39
CA SER A 254 1.64 -20.47 -2.65
C SER A 254 0.72 -21.43 -3.41
N MET A 255 0.97 -21.65 -4.70
CA MET A 255 0.14 -22.52 -5.54
C MET A 255 0.05 -23.96 -5.03
N ASN A 256 1.07 -24.43 -4.33
CA ASN A 256 1.14 -25.78 -3.76
C ASN A 256 1.12 -25.82 -2.22
N GLY A 257 0.97 -24.66 -1.57
CA GLY A 257 0.97 -24.52 -0.11
C GLY A 257 2.34 -24.67 0.57
N SER A 258 3.41 -25.02 -0.14
CA SER A 258 4.74 -25.19 0.45
C SER A 258 5.51 -23.87 0.53
N ALA A 259 6.33 -23.72 1.58
CA ALA A 259 7.21 -22.57 1.74
C ALA A 259 8.24 -22.47 0.59
N GLN A 260 8.44 -21.26 0.09
CA GLN A 260 9.34 -20.94 -1.02
C GLN A 260 10.48 -20.02 -0.58
N GLY A 261 10.87 -20.09 0.69
CA GLY A 261 11.93 -19.26 1.25
C GLY A 261 12.26 -19.62 2.69
N HIS A 262 13.30 -18.96 3.19
CA HIS A 262 13.63 -19.00 4.62
C HIS A 262 12.53 -18.28 5.41
N ARG A 263 12.25 -18.80 6.62
CA ARG A 263 11.25 -18.21 7.51
C ARG A 263 11.55 -16.72 7.78
N VAL A 264 10.50 -15.91 7.81
CA VAL A 264 10.60 -14.49 8.17
C VAL A 264 11.11 -14.36 9.60
N GLU A 265 12.16 -13.54 9.84
CA GLU A 265 12.80 -13.39 11.14
C GLU A 265 11.83 -13.03 12.27
N TYR A 266 10.89 -12.14 11.99
CA TYR A 266 9.83 -11.75 12.92
C TYR A 266 9.06 -12.96 13.47
N LEU A 267 8.98 -14.04 12.72
CA LEU A 267 8.24 -15.25 13.07
C LEU A 267 9.08 -16.30 13.80
N GLU A 268 10.40 -16.13 13.91
CA GLU A 268 11.29 -17.16 14.48
C GLU A 268 10.93 -17.51 15.95
N ASN A 269 10.43 -16.51 16.69
CA ASN A 269 10.00 -16.68 18.09
C ASN A 269 8.46 -16.75 18.26
N GLN A 270 7.70 -16.88 17.16
CA GLN A 270 6.24 -16.98 17.21
C GLN A 270 5.81 -18.44 17.13
N THR A 271 5.23 -18.98 18.21
CA THR A 271 4.73 -20.37 18.27
C THR A 271 3.33 -20.51 17.66
N ASP A 272 2.49 -19.48 17.79
CA ASP A 272 1.09 -19.49 17.38
C ASP A 272 0.84 -18.65 16.11
N PHE A 273 1.64 -18.88 15.07
CA PHE A 273 1.49 -18.18 13.81
C PHE A 273 0.40 -18.85 12.95
N PRO A 274 -0.67 -18.13 12.57
CA PRO A 274 -1.80 -18.71 11.81
C PRO A 274 -1.49 -18.89 10.32
N GLY A 275 -0.26 -18.65 9.88
CA GLY A 275 0.18 -18.73 8.48
C GLY A 275 0.17 -17.40 7.75
N TYR A 276 -0.49 -16.39 8.28
CA TYR A 276 -0.49 -15.02 7.77
C TYR A 276 -0.86 -14.00 8.84
N ILE A 277 -0.32 -12.79 8.74
CA ILE A 277 -0.69 -11.62 9.57
C ILE A 277 -0.83 -10.42 8.64
N TYR A 278 -1.90 -9.65 8.81
CA TYR A 278 -2.14 -8.42 8.06
C TYR A 278 -1.91 -7.18 8.92
N MET A 279 -1.38 -6.13 8.30
CA MET A 279 -1.30 -4.79 8.87
C MET A 279 -1.73 -3.79 7.80
N THR A 280 -2.68 -2.93 8.16
CA THR A 280 -3.28 -1.95 7.26
C THR A 280 -2.91 -0.54 7.66
N THR A 281 -2.64 0.34 6.69
CA THR A 281 -2.59 1.79 6.89
C THR A 281 -3.35 2.51 5.80
N TRP A 282 -4.46 3.13 6.20
CA TRP A 282 -5.21 3.97 5.28
C TRP A 282 -4.50 5.30 5.02
N PRO A 283 -4.56 5.80 3.78
CA PRO A 283 -5.33 5.27 2.64
C PRO A 283 -4.52 4.42 1.67
N SER A 284 -3.25 4.11 1.93
CA SER A 284 -2.31 3.78 0.85
C SER A 284 -1.70 2.39 0.87
N MET A 285 -1.78 1.62 1.98
CA MET A 285 -1.05 0.36 2.05
C MET A 285 -1.73 -0.67 2.95
N PHE A 286 -1.64 -1.93 2.56
CA PHE A 286 -1.60 -3.04 3.49
C PHE A 286 -0.32 -3.86 3.31
N LEU A 287 0.09 -4.53 4.38
CA LEU A 287 1.22 -5.44 4.45
C LEU A 287 0.73 -6.78 4.96
N ALA A 288 1.17 -7.85 4.34
CA ALA A 288 0.92 -9.22 4.78
C ALA A 288 2.24 -9.94 5.04
N ILE A 289 2.37 -10.51 6.23
CA ILE A 289 3.50 -11.36 6.64
C ILE A 289 3.05 -12.81 6.47
N PHE A 290 3.82 -13.57 5.71
CA PHE A 290 3.67 -15.01 5.51
C PHE A 290 4.88 -15.73 6.10
N THR A 291 4.87 -17.04 6.08
CA THR A 291 5.96 -17.86 6.66
C THR A 291 7.33 -17.50 6.10
N ASP A 292 7.42 -17.26 4.80
CA ASP A 292 8.67 -17.19 4.02
C ASP A 292 8.86 -15.88 3.26
N HIS A 293 7.87 -14.97 3.30
CA HIS A 293 7.95 -13.68 2.61
C HIS A 293 7.02 -12.65 3.24
N ILE A 294 7.23 -11.40 2.84
CA ILE A 294 6.34 -10.29 3.19
C ILE A 294 5.86 -9.64 1.90
N ARG A 295 4.57 -9.38 1.80
CA ARG A 295 3.96 -8.69 0.68
C ARG A 295 3.46 -7.32 1.12
N MET A 296 3.95 -6.25 0.49
CA MET A 296 3.43 -4.90 0.63
C MET A 296 2.57 -4.58 -0.58
N VAL A 297 1.35 -4.11 -0.35
CA VAL A 297 0.45 -3.67 -1.42
C VAL A 297 0.16 -2.20 -1.25
N ARG A 298 0.54 -1.41 -2.24
CA ARG A 298 0.31 0.03 -2.31
C ARG A 298 -0.89 0.33 -3.18
N ILE A 299 -1.75 1.21 -2.71
CA ILE A 299 -2.99 1.62 -3.38
C ILE A 299 -2.94 3.15 -3.51
N LEU A 300 -2.83 3.65 -4.73
CA LEU A 300 -2.78 5.08 -5.01
C LEU A 300 -3.79 5.48 -6.08
N PRO A 301 -4.71 6.40 -5.80
CA PRO A 301 -5.63 6.90 -6.81
C PRO A 301 -4.90 7.78 -7.83
N LEU A 302 -5.17 7.54 -9.10
CA LEU A 302 -4.72 8.37 -10.23
C LEU A 302 -5.81 9.36 -10.67
N SER A 303 -7.06 8.92 -10.66
CA SER A 303 -8.26 9.77 -10.84
C SER A 303 -9.40 9.22 -9.98
N GLU A 304 -10.57 9.83 -10.10
CA GLU A 304 -11.78 9.41 -9.36
C GLU A 304 -12.20 7.96 -9.64
N GLU A 305 -11.85 7.43 -10.82
CA GLU A 305 -12.20 6.07 -11.26
C GLU A 305 -10.99 5.26 -11.76
N LEU A 306 -9.77 5.67 -11.39
CA LEU A 306 -8.57 4.96 -11.76
C LEU A 306 -7.63 4.85 -10.56
N THR A 307 -7.33 3.63 -10.15
CA THR A 307 -6.45 3.32 -9.02
C THR A 307 -5.25 2.51 -9.50
N GLU A 308 -4.05 2.93 -9.10
CA GLU A 308 -2.84 2.13 -9.30
C GLU A 308 -2.61 1.25 -8.06
N VAL A 309 -2.56 -0.05 -8.27
CA VAL A 309 -2.19 -1.04 -7.27
C VAL A 309 -0.83 -1.60 -7.61
N THR A 310 0.09 -1.57 -6.65
CA THR A 310 1.44 -2.14 -6.77
C THR A 310 1.65 -3.10 -5.61
N ALA A 311 1.99 -4.35 -5.91
CA ALA A 311 2.37 -5.35 -4.91
C ALA A 311 3.86 -5.67 -5.06
N GLU A 312 4.56 -5.65 -3.94
CA GLU A 312 5.99 -5.97 -3.85
C GLU A 312 6.16 -7.16 -2.88
N TRP A 313 6.82 -8.21 -3.34
CA TRP A 313 7.20 -9.36 -2.51
C TRP A 313 8.64 -9.21 -2.10
N VAL A 314 8.90 -9.14 -0.82
CA VAL A 314 10.24 -9.11 -0.27
C VAL A 314 10.56 -10.42 0.45
N PHE A 315 11.80 -10.85 0.27
CA PHE A 315 12.33 -12.08 0.81
C PHE A 315 13.65 -11.80 1.55
N ARG A 316 14.03 -12.69 2.43
CA ARG A 316 15.40 -12.69 2.96
C ARG A 316 16.40 -12.85 1.81
N LYS A 317 17.56 -12.19 1.91
CA LYS A 317 18.60 -12.21 0.85
C LYS A 317 19.07 -13.64 0.51
N GLU A 318 19.09 -14.52 1.51
CA GLU A 318 19.47 -15.92 1.38
C GLU A 318 18.47 -16.66 0.49
N THR A 319 17.18 -16.41 0.68
CA THR A 319 16.10 -17.01 -0.15
C THR A 319 16.31 -16.70 -1.63
N LEU A 320 16.66 -15.46 -1.97
CA LEU A 320 16.83 -15.05 -3.37
C LEU A 320 18.06 -15.68 -4.06
N LYS A 321 19.02 -16.16 -3.27
CA LYS A 321 20.22 -16.85 -3.77
C LYS A 321 20.06 -18.36 -3.85
N ASP A 322 19.11 -18.93 -3.12
CA ASP A 322 18.90 -20.38 -3.03
C ASP A 322 17.99 -20.87 -4.16
N LYS A 323 18.59 -21.63 -5.09
CA LYS A 323 17.90 -22.17 -6.29
C LYS A 323 16.83 -23.22 -5.99
N LYS A 324 16.77 -23.74 -4.78
CA LYS A 324 15.71 -24.72 -4.39
C LYS A 324 14.34 -24.08 -4.25
N TYR A 325 14.27 -22.77 -4.03
CA TYR A 325 13.02 -22.02 -3.86
C TYR A 325 12.52 -21.42 -5.18
N SER A 326 11.22 -21.46 -5.38
CA SER A 326 10.53 -20.88 -6.53
C SER A 326 9.62 -19.73 -6.09
N MET A 327 10.13 -18.50 -6.08
CA MET A 327 9.32 -17.31 -5.82
C MET A 327 8.08 -17.21 -6.73
N LYS A 328 8.18 -17.75 -7.96
CA LYS A 328 7.07 -17.78 -8.91
C LYS A 328 5.83 -18.45 -8.33
N ASN A 329 5.99 -19.49 -7.55
CA ASN A 329 4.91 -20.23 -6.93
C ASN A 329 4.07 -19.38 -5.95
N VAL A 330 4.76 -18.55 -5.16
CA VAL A 330 4.15 -17.56 -4.25
C VAL A 330 3.51 -16.40 -5.02
N VAL A 331 4.24 -15.86 -5.99
CA VAL A 331 3.81 -14.71 -6.79
C VAL A 331 2.57 -15.05 -7.62
N ASP A 332 2.58 -16.19 -8.32
CA ASP A 332 1.47 -16.59 -9.19
C ASP A 332 0.17 -16.75 -8.40
N PHE A 333 0.23 -17.36 -7.20
CA PHE A 333 -0.93 -17.47 -6.33
C PHE A 333 -1.52 -16.11 -5.95
N ALA A 334 -0.70 -15.22 -5.44
CA ALA A 334 -1.18 -13.91 -5.03
C ALA A 334 -1.63 -13.04 -6.22
N VAL A 335 -0.96 -13.12 -7.37
CA VAL A 335 -1.36 -12.42 -8.60
C VAL A 335 -2.69 -12.95 -9.14
N LEU A 336 -2.95 -14.26 -9.02
CA LEU A 336 -4.25 -14.85 -9.37
C LEU A 336 -5.36 -14.17 -8.56
N VAL A 337 -5.26 -14.18 -7.22
CA VAL A 337 -6.24 -13.56 -6.32
C VAL A 337 -6.41 -12.07 -6.62
N MET A 338 -5.31 -11.31 -6.76
CA MET A 338 -5.37 -9.88 -7.03
C MET A 338 -5.97 -9.52 -8.40
N LYS A 339 -5.88 -10.41 -9.40
CA LYS A 339 -6.55 -10.23 -10.70
C LYS A 339 -8.06 -10.44 -10.59
N GLN A 340 -8.49 -11.44 -9.83
CA GLN A 340 -9.91 -11.71 -9.55
C GLN A 340 -10.53 -10.52 -8.81
N ASP A 341 -9.87 -9.99 -7.77
CA ASP A 341 -10.29 -8.79 -7.06
C ASP A 341 -10.39 -7.56 -7.99
N ALA A 342 -9.38 -7.36 -8.83
CA ALA A 342 -9.37 -6.23 -9.75
C ALA A 342 -10.55 -6.27 -10.72
N GLU A 343 -10.92 -7.43 -11.24
CA GLU A 343 -12.09 -7.61 -12.11
C GLU A 343 -13.38 -7.31 -11.36
N ALA A 344 -13.55 -7.82 -10.14
CA ALA A 344 -14.70 -7.54 -9.30
C ALA A 344 -14.84 -6.04 -9.01
N CYS A 345 -13.73 -5.35 -8.68
CA CYS A 345 -13.72 -3.91 -8.46
C CYS A 345 -14.14 -3.12 -9.71
N GLU A 346 -13.67 -3.52 -10.91
CA GLU A 346 -14.05 -2.88 -12.17
C GLU A 346 -15.53 -3.10 -12.51
N LEU A 347 -16.07 -4.29 -12.22
CA LEU A 347 -17.50 -4.58 -12.39
C LEU A 347 -18.35 -3.76 -11.40
N ASN A 348 -17.90 -3.65 -10.14
CA ASN A 348 -18.58 -2.84 -9.13
C ASN A 348 -18.60 -1.37 -9.57
N GLN A 349 -17.48 -0.80 -10.03
CA GLN A 349 -17.41 0.58 -10.52
C GLN A 349 -18.39 0.82 -11.66
N LYS A 350 -18.47 -0.08 -12.62
CA LYS A 350 -19.47 0.01 -13.72
C LYS A 350 -20.91 0.00 -13.20
N GLY A 351 -21.20 -0.88 -12.24
CA GLY A 351 -22.54 -1.02 -11.67
C GLY A 351 -23.00 0.18 -10.84
N ILE A 352 -22.08 0.91 -10.21
CA ILE A 352 -22.37 2.10 -9.40
C ILE A 352 -22.97 3.24 -10.23
N HIS A 353 -22.64 3.33 -11.51
CA HIS A 353 -23.18 4.35 -12.42
C HIS A 353 -24.65 4.16 -12.80
N ASN A 354 -25.29 3.06 -12.40
CA ASN A 354 -26.72 2.86 -12.68
C ASN A 354 -27.56 3.96 -11.98
N PRO A 355 -28.30 4.80 -12.74
CA PRO A 355 -29.02 5.95 -12.19
C PRO A 355 -30.16 5.58 -11.23
N THR A 356 -30.66 4.34 -11.31
CA THR A 356 -31.73 3.86 -10.41
C THR A 356 -31.21 3.31 -9.09
N ARG A 357 -29.88 3.17 -8.95
CA ARG A 357 -29.27 2.60 -7.77
C ARG A 357 -29.29 3.60 -6.59
N LYS A 358 -29.71 3.12 -5.45
CA LYS A 358 -29.58 3.81 -4.14
C LYS A 358 -28.24 3.43 -3.48
N ASN A 359 -27.93 4.05 -2.33
CA ASN A 359 -26.77 3.67 -1.54
C ASN A 359 -26.73 2.16 -1.27
N GLY A 360 -25.53 1.61 -1.24
CA GLY A 360 -25.30 0.22 -0.84
C GLY A 360 -25.63 -0.03 0.63
N THR A 361 -25.76 -1.29 0.98
CA THR A 361 -26.00 -1.76 2.36
C THR A 361 -24.83 -2.62 2.78
N LEU A 362 -24.26 -2.34 3.94
CA LEU A 362 -23.24 -3.16 4.58
C LEU A 362 -23.91 -4.23 5.44
N MET A 363 -23.50 -5.46 5.25
CA MET A 363 -23.90 -6.61 6.03
C MET A 363 -23.09 -6.68 7.35
N PRO A 364 -23.51 -7.49 8.34
CA PRO A 364 -22.81 -7.58 9.61
C PRO A 364 -21.32 -7.88 9.52
N GLU A 365 -20.90 -8.72 8.60
CA GLU A 365 -19.52 -9.15 8.39
C GLU A 365 -18.63 -8.03 7.79
N GLU A 366 -19.23 -6.97 7.25
CA GLU A 366 -18.52 -5.85 6.59
C GLU A 366 -18.13 -4.73 7.59
N TYR A 367 -17.84 -5.10 8.84
CA TYR A 367 -17.48 -4.15 9.91
C TYR A 367 -16.18 -3.38 9.62
N GLU A 368 -15.21 -3.98 8.96
CA GLU A 368 -13.98 -3.29 8.56
C GLU A 368 -14.24 -2.22 7.49
N ILE A 369 -15.15 -2.48 6.55
CA ILE A 369 -15.64 -1.44 5.62
C ILE A 369 -16.29 -0.30 6.39
N LYS A 370 -17.08 -0.60 7.40
CA LYS A 370 -17.68 0.43 8.27
C LYS A 370 -16.62 1.24 9.02
N ARG A 371 -15.57 0.61 9.53
CA ARG A 371 -14.41 1.29 10.15
C ARG A 371 -13.74 2.24 9.16
N PHE A 372 -13.45 1.76 7.96
CA PHE A 372 -12.88 2.57 6.88
C PHE A 372 -13.76 3.76 6.51
N HIS A 373 -15.07 3.55 6.31
CA HIS A 373 -16.03 4.62 6.02
C HIS A 373 -16.10 5.66 7.16
N SER A 374 -16.07 5.20 8.41
CA SER A 374 -16.09 6.09 9.57
C SER A 374 -14.80 6.91 9.67
N TRP A 375 -13.65 6.30 9.41
CA TRP A 375 -12.38 7.00 9.31
C TRP A 375 -12.41 8.06 8.21
N LEU A 376 -12.86 7.71 7.01
CA LEU A 376 -12.92 8.63 5.87
C LEU A 376 -13.85 9.83 6.13
N ARG A 377 -15.05 9.58 6.69
CA ARG A 377 -16.00 10.65 7.05
C ARG A 377 -15.42 11.63 8.07
N LYS A 378 -14.63 11.16 9.04
CA LYS A 378 -13.96 12.02 10.03
C LYS A 378 -12.87 12.90 9.42
N LYS A 379 -12.29 12.50 8.29
CA LYS A 379 -11.24 13.25 7.60
C LYS A 379 -11.80 14.30 6.62
N LEU A 380 -13.00 14.08 6.11
CA LEU A 380 -13.69 14.96 5.15
C LEU A 380 -14.57 16.01 5.82
#